data_f2c53d7478c1d86f8f489cd71be07308
#
_entry.id   f2c53d7478c1d86f8f489cd71be07308
#
_cell.length_a   1.000
_cell.length_b   1.000
_cell.length_c   1.000
_cell.angle_alpha   90.00
_cell.angle_beta   90.00
_cell.angle_gamma   90.00
#
_symmetry.space_group_name_H-M   'P 1'
#
loop_
_entity.id
_entity.type
_entity.pdbx_description
1 polymer ?
#
loop_
_entity_poly.entity_id
_entity_poly.type
_entity_poly.pdbx_seq_one_letter_code
_entity_poly.pdbx_strand_id
1 'polypeptide(L)'
;MFLFSLERYIYKPYSIKYSMGKTSSSIYNINYHFVWCPKYRKKILKKEIKEFTEETLRTICLSKGWELLEIEVMPDHIHLFISTPPYESPTGIIKVLKGTSAIRIFKQFQELKKDLRKGHVWSPSYYVGTAGKVTAETIKKYIQNQEGGHFSSTQ
;
A
#
# COMPACT_ATOMS: atom_id res chain seq x y z
N MET A 1 18.79 21.57 -1.25
CA MET A 1 19.08 21.17 -2.63
C MET A 1 18.42 19.82 -2.95
N PHE A 2 17.08 19.77 -2.89
CA PHE A 2 16.27 18.60 -3.24
C PHE A 2 15.00 18.97 -4.03
N LEU A 3 15.05 20.07 -4.82
CA LEU A 3 13.90 20.59 -5.56
C LEU A 3 13.80 20.14 -7.02
N PHE A 4 14.73 19.32 -7.53
CA PHE A 4 14.75 18.93 -8.95
C PHE A 4 14.27 17.53 -9.27
N SER A 5 13.71 16.79 -8.31
CA SER A 5 13.23 15.41 -8.56
C SER A 5 11.72 15.23 -8.49
N LEU A 6 10.96 16.22 -8.05
CA LEU A 6 9.51 16.10 -7.83
C LEU A 6 8.67 16.37 -9.08
N GLU A 7 9.20 17.05 -10.10
CA GLU A 7 8.41 17.40 -11.29
C GLU A 7 8.24 16.26 -12.31
N ARG A 8 8.97 15.16 -12.18
CA ARG A 8 8.86 14.02 -13.10
C ARG A 8 7.78 13.00 -12.73
N TYR A 9 7.16 13.14 -11.56
CA TYR A 9 6.13 12.20 -11.09
C TYR A 9 4.72 12.78 -11.06
N ILE A 10 4.56 14.03 -11.51
CA ILE A 10 3.26 14.64 -11.61
C ILE A 10 2.62 14.21 -12.93
N TYR A 11 1.60 13.35 -12.78
CA TYR A 11 0.56 13.11 -13.78
C TYR A 11 0.98 12.43 -15.09
N LYS A 12 1.25 11.13 -15.03
CA LYS A 12 0.83 10.30 -16.17
C LYS A 12 -0.58 9.80 -15.86
N PRO A 13 -1.57 10.10 -16.71
CA PRO A 13 -2.84 9.42 -16.63
C PRO A 13 -2.53 7.93 -16.84
N TYR A 14 -2.69 7.14 -15.78
CA TYR A 14 -2.55 5.70 -15.89
C TYR A 14 -3.65 5.18 -16.80
N SER A 15 -3.37 5.09 -18.07
CA SER A 15 -4.01 4.08 -18.88
C SER A 15 -3.51 2.75 -18.30
N ILE A 16 -4.31 2.14 -17.46
CA ILE A 16 -4.06 0.79 -16.99
C ILE A 16 -4.12 -0.10 -18.23
N LYS A 17 -2.99 -0.24 -18.89
CA LYS A 17 -2.79 -1.35 -19.81
C LYS A 17 -2.75 -2.56 -18.92
N TYR A 18 -3.76 -3.42 -19.03
CA TYR A 18 -3.71 -4.77 -18.49
C TYR A 18 -2.53 -5.49 -19.10
N SER A 19 -1.35 -5.28 -18.57
CA SER A 19 -0.22 -6.11 -18.91
C SER A 19 -0.28 -7.33 -18.02
N MET A 20 -0.53 -8.48 -18.60
CA MET A 20 -0.24 -9.73 -17.91
C MET A 20 1.24 -9.72 -17.55
N GLY A 21 1.56 -9.97 -16.29
CA GLY A 21 2.93 -10.11 -15.85
C GLY A 21 3.59 -11.32 -16.52
N LYS A 22 4.89 -11.27 -16.69
CA LYS A 22 5.65 -12.34 -17.33
C LYS A 22 6.94 -12.60 -16.56
N THR A 23 7.21 -13.88 -16.35
CA THR A 23 8.53 -14.39 -15.97
C THR A 23 9.17 -15.11 -17.15
N SER A 24 10.37 -15.67 -16.99
CA SER A 24 11.02 -16.51 -18.01
C SER A 24 10.19 -17.76 -18.36
N SER A 25 9.35 -18.22 -17.44
CA SER A 25 8.62 -19.50 -17.56
C SER A 25 7.11 -19.40 -17.37
N SER A 26 6.58 -18.19 -17.09
CA SER A 26 5.13 -18.02 -16.84
C SER A 26 4.59 -16.68 -17.30
N ILE A 27 3.32 -16.68 -17.64
CA ILE A 27 2.49 -15.49 -17.81
C ILE A 27 1.49 -15.50 -16.66
N TYR A 28 1.30 -14.40 -15.95
CA TYR A 28 0.46 -14.36 -14.76
C TYR A 28 -0.41 -13.12 -14.69
N ASN A 29 -1.52 -13.26 -13.96
CA ASN A 29 -2.41 -12.17 -13.59
C ASN A 29 -2.82 -12.39 -12.13
N ILE A 30 -1.90 -12.07 -11.24
CA ILE A 30 -2.07 -12.25 -9.80
C ILE A 30 -2.14 -10.89 -9.15
N ASN A 31 -3.32 -10.52 -8.69
CA ASN A 31 -3.56 -9.22 -8.09
C ASN A 31 -4.05 -9.41 -6.67
N TYR A 32 -3.44 -8.68 -5.75
CA TYR A 32 -3.83 -8.65 -4.34
C TYR A 32 -4.32 -7.28 -3.94
N HIS A 33 -5.36 -7.29 -3.10
CA HIS A 33 -5.80 -6.13 -2.35
C HIS A 33 -5.41 -6.30 -0.89
N PHE A 34 -4.54 -5.44 -0.40
CA PHE A 34 -4.15 -5.38 1.01
C PHE A 34 -4.81 -4.19 1.70
N VAL A 35 -5.23 -4.41 2.95
CA VAL A 35 -5.67 -3.34 3.85
C VAL A 35 -5.01 -3.52 5.20
N TRP A 36 -4.42 -2.46 5.73
CA TRP A 36 -3.87 -2.46 7.08
C TRP A 36 -3.95 -1.09 7.74
N CYS A 37 -3.80 -1.05 9.05
CA CYS A 37 -3.97 0.14 9.86
C CYS A 37 -2.71 0.47 10.66
N PRO A 38 -2.52 1.75 11.03
CA PRO A 38 -1.64 2.11 12.12
C PRO A 38 -2.02 1.41 13.42
N LYS A 39 -1.04 1.25 14.31
CA LYS A 39 -1.26 0.70 15.65
C LYS A 39 -2.34 1.49 16.40
N TYR A 40 -3.24 0.77 17.04
CA TYR A 40 -4.43 1.32 17.70
C TYR A 40 -5.37 2.09 16.74
N ARG A 41 -5.24 1.87 15.44
CA ARG A 41 -5.99 2.58 14.39
C ARG A 41 -5.92 4.10 14.55
N LYS A 42 -4.77 4.60 15.01
CA LYS A 42 -4.56 6.04 15.17
C LYS A 42 -4.55 6.74 13.81
N LYS A 43 -5.15 7.91 13.76
CA LYS A 43 -5.24 8.75 12.56
C LYS A 43 -3.96 9.55 12.33
N ILE A 44 -2.84 8.84 12.13
CA ILE A 44 -1.52 9.44 11.93
C ILE A 44 -1.17 9.72 10.47
N LEU A 45 -1.87 9.08 9.53
CA LEU A 45 -1.55 9.17 8.10
C LEU A 45 -2.20 10.42 7.47
N LYS A 46 -1.67 11.58 7.84
CA LYS A 46 -2.16 12.89 7.38
C LYS A 46 -1.00 13.74 6.88
N LYS A 47 -1.32 14.68 5.97
CA LYS A 47 -0.34 15.65 5.45
C LYS A 47 0.96 14.98 5.01
N GLU A 48 2.08 15.44 5.50
CA GLU A 48 3.43 14.98 5.14
C GLU A 48 3.64 13.48 5.42
N ILE A 49 3.07 12.95 6.50
CA ILE A 49 3.16 11.52 6.83
C ILE A 49 2.43 10.68 5.79
N LYS A 50 1.26 11.15 5.32
CA LYS A 50 0.52 10.51 4.23
C LYS A 50 1.35 10.46 2.96
N GLU A 51 1.84 11.61 2.49
CA GLU A 51 2.63 11.73 1.25
C GLU A 51 3.90 10.88 1.32
N PHE A 52 4.61 10.93 2.44
CA PHE A 52 5.81 10.13 2.67
C PHE A 52 5.51 8.62 2.67
N THR A 53 4.38 8.22 3.25
CA THR A 53 3.95 6.82 3.28
C THR A 53 3.61 6.31 1.89
N GLU A 54 2.87 7.09 1.10
CA GLU A 54 2.55 6.76 -0.30
C GLU A 54 3.82 6.57 -1.12
N GLU A 55 4.74 7.52 -1.06
CA GLU A 55 6.00 7.46 -1.81
C GLU A 55 6.87 6.27 -1.36
N THR A 56 6.91 6.02 -0.06
CA THR A 56 7.64 4.88 0.49
C THR A 56 7.10 3.56 -0.04
N LEU A 57 5.79 3.37 -0.05
CA LEU A 57 5.17 2.15 -0.55
C LEU A 57 5.35 1.98 -2.06
N ARG A 58 5.25 3.06 -2.84
CA ARG A 58 5.57 3.05 -4.28
C ARG A 58 7.01 2.60 -4.53
N THR A 59 7.95 3.15 -3.78
CA THR A 59 9.37 2.81 -3.89
C THR A 59 9.63 1.35 -3.54
N ILE A 60 8.97 0.81 -2.50
CA ILE A 60 9.09 -0.60 -2.13
C ILE A 60 8.58 -1.50 -3.26
N CYS A 61 7.39 -1.22 -3.79
CA CYS A 61 6.82 -1.99 -4.90
C CYS A 61 7.76 -1.99 -6.12
N LEU A 62 8.25 -0.81 -6.49
CA LEU A 62 9.20 -0.66 -7.60
C LEU A 62 10.47 -1.48 -7.38
N SER A 63 11.06 -1.43 -6.20
CA SER A 63 12.30 -2.15 -5.86
C SER A 63 12.13 -3.67 -5.87
N LYS A 64 10.92 -4.15 -5.63
CA LYS A 64 10.57 -5.57 -5.64
C LYS A 64 10.08 -6.08 -6.99
N GLY A 65 9.92 -5.20 -7.97
CA GLY A 65 9.34 -5.55 -9.25
C GLY A 65 7.84 -5.87 -9.18
N TRP A 66 7.16 -5.38 -8.15
CA TRP A 66 5.70 -5.48 -8.04
C TRP A 66 5.05 -4.29 -8.76
N GLU A 67 4.05 -4.58 -9.55
CA GLU A 67 3.29 -3.52 -10.22
C GLU A 67 2.26 -2.94 -9.26
N LEU A 68 2.41 -1.66 -8.92
CA LEU A 68 1.44 -0.94 -8.11
C LEU A 68 0.27 -0.52 -8.99
N LEU A 69 -0.90 -1.14 -8.77
CA LEU A 69 -2.11 -0.86 -9.53
C LEU A 69 -2.84 0.37 -8.98
N GLU A 70 -3.00 0.43 -7.66
CA GLU A 70 -3.64 1.54 -6.96
C GLU A 70 -3.17 1.60 -5.51
N ILE A 71 -3.12 2.80 -4.95
CA ILE A 71 -2.87 3.04 -3.53
C ILE A 71 -3.76 4.16 -3.04
N GLU A 72 -4.37 3.96 -1.88
CA GLU A 72 -5.09 5.00 -1.16
C GLU A 72 -4.70 4.99 0.31
N VAL A 73 -4.16 6.11 0.76
CA VAL A 73 -3.78 6.30 2.16
C VAL A 73 -4.82 7.18 2.83
N MET A 74 -5.63 6.57 3.68
CA MET A 74 -6.60 7.23 4.54
C MET A 74 -5.95 7.55 5.89
N PRO A 75 -6.52 8.45 6.70
CA PRO A 75 -5.91 8.84 7.98
C PRO A 75 -5.58 7.67 8.92
N ASP A 76 -6.37 6.61 8.91
CA ASP A 76 -6.28 5.47 9.82
C ASP A 76 -6.17 4.10 9.15
N HIS A 77 -6.02 4.05 7.83
CA HIS A 77 -5.81 2.79 7.09
C HIS A 77 -5.27 3.04 5.68
N ILE A 78 -4.79 1.97 5.08
CA ILE A 78 -4.24 1.97 3.71
C ILE A 78 -4.93 0.88 2.90
N HIS A 79 -5.32 1.21 1.67
CA HIS A 79 -5.66 0.28 0.61
C HIS A 79 -4.53 0.23 -0.40
N LEU A 80 -4.07 -0.97 -0.73
CA LEU A 80 -3.02 -1.20 -1.71
C LEU A 80 -3.41 -2.33 -2.65
N PHE A 81 -3.44 -2.04 -3.94
CA PHE A 81 -3.64 -3.04 -5.00
C PHE A 81 -2.34 -3.22 -5.76
N ILE A 82 -1.86 -4.44 -5.82
CA ILE A 82 -0.62 -4.78 -6.53
C ILE A 82 -0.77 -6.04 -7.36
N SER A 83 -0.04 -6.08 -8.47
CA SER A 83 0.21 -7.30 -9.23
C SER A 83 1.60 -7.83 -8.91
N THR A 84 1.70 -9.11 -8.64
CA THR A 84 2.96 -9.74 -8.21
C THR A 84 3.24 -11.02 -8.97
N PRO A 85 4.53 -11.40 -9.11
CA PRO A 85 4.91 -12.70 -9.66
C PRO A 85 4.36 -13.88 -8.84
N PRO A 86 4.20 -15.07 -9.47
CA PRO A 86 3.59 -16.23 -8.82
C PRO A 86 4.41 -16.83 -7.67
N TYR A 87 5.68 -16.51 -7.57
CA TYR A 87 6.53 -16.98 -6.46
C TYR A 87 6.42 -16.14 -5.19
N GLU A 88 5.68 -15.02 -5.21
CA GLU A 88 5.46 -14.18 -4.04
C GLU A 88 4.27 -14.67 -3.23
N SER A 89 4.44 -14.80 -1.92
CA SER A 89 3.33 -15.09 -1.02
C SER A 89 2.71 -13.83 -0.45
N PRO A 90 1.39 -13.78 -0.22
CA PRO A 90 0.75 -12.64 0.43
C PRO A 90 1.38 -12.26 1.77
N THR A 91 1.73 -13.25 2.57
CA THR A 91 2.41 -13.04 3.87
C THR A 91 3.79 -12.41 3.70
N GLY A 92 4.56 -12.87 2.70
CA GLY A 92 5.86 -12.30 2.39
C GLY A 92 5.76 -10.85 1.93
N ILE A 93 4.81 -10.57 1.06
CA ILE A 93 4.55 -9.23 0.52
C ILE A 93 4.23 -8.24 1.65
N ILE A 94 3.23 -8.53 2.46
CA ILE A 94 2.79 -7.61 3.52
C ILE A 94 3.86 -7.43 4.60
N LYS A 95 4.65 -8.46 4.89
CA LYS A 95 5.78 -8.36 5.81
C LYS A 95 6.81 -7.35 5.33
N VAL A 96 7.14 -7.35 4.04
CA VAL A 96 8.06 -6.39 3.44
C VAL A 96 7.46 -4.99 3.46
N LEU A 97 6.22 -4.82 3.03
CA LEU A 97 5.53 -3.52 2.99
C LEU A 97 5.47 -2.87 4.38
N LYS A 98 4.97 -3.59 5.37
CA LYS A 98 4.85 -3.09 6.74
C LYS A 98 6.21 -2.88 7.41
N GLY A 99 7.11 -3.84 7.31
CA GLY A 99 8.42 -3.78 7.96
C GLY A 99 9.28 -2.64 7.44
N THR A 100 9.44 -2.55 6.12
CA THR A 100 10.28 -1.52 5.50
C THR A 100 9.67 -0.12 5.66
N SER A 101 8.36 0.03 5.47
CA SER A 101 7.71 1.33 5.66
C SER A 101 7.77 1.82 7.11
N ALA A 102 7.61 0.93 8.08
CA ALA A 102 7.70 1.29 9.50
C ALA A 102 9.07 1.86 9.86
N ILE A 103 10.15 1.22 9.39
CA ILE A 103 11.52 1.70 9.64
C ILE A 103 11.71 3.08 9.03
N ARG A 104 11.28 3.31 7.79
CA ARG A 104 11.42 4.59 7.11
C ARG A 104 10.59 5.69 7.75
N ILE A 105 9.33 5.39 8.11
CA ILE A 105 8.43 6.34 8.78
C ILE A 105 9.02 6.77 10.13
N PHE A 106 9.49 5.84 10.96
CA PHE A 106 10.10 6.19 12.24
C PHE A 106 11.43 6.93 12.13
N LYS A 107 12.17 6.72 11.04
CA LYS A 107 13.39 7.47 10.77
C LYS A 107 13.07 8.92 10.39
N GLN A 108 12.04 9.13 9.60
CA GLN A 108 11.63 10.46 9.12
C GLN A 108 10.83 11.24 10.16
N PHE A 109 9.95 10.57 10.90
CA PHE A 109 9.02 11.17 11.86
C PHE A 109 9.25 10.56 13.25
N GLN A 110 10.34 10.98 13.90
CA GLN A 110 10.75 10.39 15.19
C GLN A 110 9.77 10.67 16.33
N GLU A 111 9.00 11.75 16.24
CA GLU A 111 7.95 12.12 17.17
C GLU A 111 6.85 11.05 17.29
N LEU A 112 6.57 10.32 16.21
CA LEU A 112 5.58 9.24 16.23
C LEU A 112 5.92 8.10 17.21
N LYS A 113 7.18 7.93 17.57
CA LYS A 113 7.58 6.92 18.56
C LYS A 113 6.99 7.16 19.93
N LYS A 114 6.75 8.44 20.28
CA LYS A 114 6.12 8.82 21.55
C LYS A 114 4.63 8.48 21.53
N ASP A 115 3.97 8.70 20.39
CA ASP A 115 2.54 8.48 20.23
C ASP A 115 2.18 7.00 20.05
N LEU A 116 3.09 6.24 19.46
CA LEU A 116 2.93 4.82 19.16
C LEU A 116 3.75 3.99 20.16
N ARG A 117 3.17 3.71 21.29
CA ARG A 117 3.78 2.94 22.38
C ARG A 117 4.38 1.62 21.86
N LYS A 118 5.58 1.26 22.37
CA LYS A 118 6.32 0.03 22.01
C LYS A 118 6.86 -0.04 20.57
N GLY A 119 7.02 1.10 19.89
CA GLY A 119 7.83 1.18 18.68
C GLY A 119 7.29 0.45 17.45
N HIS A 120 5.98 0.30 17.31
CA HIS A 120 5.34 -0.24 16.11
C HIS A 120 4.48 0.81 15.43
N VAL A 121 4.71 1.04 14.13
CA VAL A 121 3.86 1.92 13.32
C VAL A 121 2.53 1.24 13.02
N TRP A 122 2.58 -0.03 12.65
CA TRP A 122 1.43 -0.78 12.16
C TRP A 122 0.83 -1.72 13.19
N SER A 123 -0.48 -1.88 13.13
CA SER A 123 -1.18 -2.99 13.80
C SER A 123 -0.63 -4.34 13.33
N PRO A 124 -0.61 -5.39 14.13
CA PRO A 124 -0.13 -6.70 13.72
C PRO A 124 -1.00 -7.36 12.64
N SER A 125 -2.27 -7.00 12.54
CA SER A 125 -3.22 -7.57 11.57
C SER A 125 -3.19 -6.89 10.22
N TYR A 126 -3.75 -7.55 9.22
CA TYR A 126 -4.01 -7.04 7.87
C TYR A 126 -5.11 -7.85 7.21
N TYR A 127 -5.73 -7.27 6.20
CA TYR A 127 -6.60 -7.97 5.27
C TYR A 127 -5.85 -8.21 3.96
N VAL A 128 -6.07 -9.36 3.34
CA VAL A 128 -5.67 -9.64 1.96
C VAL A 128 -6.79 -10.36 1.22
N GLY A 129 -7.10 -9.87 0.03
CA GLY A 129 -8.00 -10.52 -0.92
C GLY A 129 -7.35 -10.63 -2.29
N THR A 130 -7.79 -11.58 -3.09
CA THR A 130 -7.43 -11.67 -4.51
C THR A 130 -8.43 -10.85 -5.32
N ALA A 131 -7.93 -10.18 -6.35
CA ALA A 131 -8.74 -9.49 -7.33
C ALA A 131 -8.50 -10.09 -8.71
N GLY A 132 -9.56 -10.32 -9.50
CA GLY A 132 -9.45 -10.75 -10.89
C GLY A 132 -9.00 -9.61 -11.80
N LYS A 133 -9.54 -9.52 -13.03
CA LYS A 133 -9.33 -8.37 -13.91
C LYS A 133 -9.85 -7.12 -13.22
N VAL A 134 -8.94 -6.27 -12.75
CA VAL A 134 -9.30 -5.08 -11.98
C VAL A 134 -9.10 -3.85 -12.85
N THR A 135 -10.18 -3.14 -13.16
CA THR A 135 -10.09 -1.80 -13.75
C THR A 135 -9.90 -0.78 -12.64
N ALA A 136 -9.29 0.37 -12.95
CA ALA A 136 -9.21 1.50 -12.01
C ALA A 136 -10.59 1.88 -11.45
N GLU A 137 -11.63 1.79 -12.28
CA GLU A 137 -13.02 2.04 -11.88
C GLU A 137 -13.53 1.00 -10.89
N THR A 138 -13.21 -0.28 -11.11
CA THR A 138 -13.58 -1.37 -10.20
C THR A 138 -12.91 -1.20 -8.86
N ILE A 139 -11.63 -0.84 -8.83
CA ILE A 139 -10.87 -0.55 -7.61
C ILE A 139 -11.49 0.62 -6.85
N LYS A 140 -11.77 1.73 -7.54
CA LYS A 140 -12.41 2.89 -6.93
C LYS A 140 -13.75 2.57 -6.32
N LYS A 141 -14.62 1.86 -7.05
CA LYS A 141 -15.93 1.41 -6.54
C LYS A 141 -15.77 0.50 -5.32
N TYR A 142 -14.80 -0.39 -5.34
CA TYR A 142 -14.56 -1.30 -4.22
C TYR A 142 -14.12 -0.55 -2.96
N ILE A 143 -13.21 0.41 -3.08
CA ILE A 143 -12.77 1.26 -1.98
C ILE A 143 -13.94 2.07 -1.43
N GLN A 144 -14.72 2.73 -2.30
CA GLN A 144 -15.88 3.52 -1.91
C GLN A 144 -16.95 2.70 -1.19
N ASN A 145 -17.20 1.47 -1.62
CA ASN A 145 -18.16 0.58 -0.99
C ASN A 145 -17.70 0.09 0.40
N GLN A 146 -16.41 0.04 0.66
CA GLN A 146 -15.88 -0.33 1.98
C GLN A 146 -15.93 0.84 2.98
N GLU A 147 -15.89 2.08 2.52
CA GLU A 147 -16.08 3.26 3.38
C GLU A 147 -17.50 3.35 3.96
N GLY A 148 -18.51 2.78 3.26
CA GLY A 148 -19.91 2.70 3.72
C GLY A 148 -20.22 1.49 4.61
N GLY A 149 -19.32 0.53 4.72
CA GLY A 149 -19.49 -0.69 5.52
C GLY A 149 -18.69 -0.59 6.82
N HIS A 150 -19.38 -0.52 7.94
CA HIS A 150 -18.80 -0.74 9.25
C HIS A 150 -17.99 -2.04 9.24
N PHE A 151 -16.69 -1.94 9.46
CA PHE A 151 -15.90 -3.07 9.91
C PHE A 151 -16.42 -3.44 11.32
N SER A 152 -17.42 -4.30 11.38
CA SER A 152 -17.81 -4.93 12.63
C SER A 152 -16.65 -5.85 13.01
N SER A 153 -15.89 -5.42 14.01
CA SER A 153 -14.97 -6.28 14.74
C SER A 153 -15.77 -7.44 15.32
N THR A 154 -15.76 -8.57 14.65
CA THR A 154 -16.13 -9.82 15.30
C THR A 154 -14.89 -10.34 16.00
N GLN A 155 -15.05 -10.53 17.29
CA GLN A 155 -14.11 -11.04 18.27
C GLN A 155 -13.38 -12.32 17.82
#